data_14ad8b4f555b931542382b64b06bb0d1
#
_entry.id   14ad8b4f555b931542382b64b06bb0d1
#
_cell.length_a   1.000
_cell.length_b   1.000
_cell.length_c   1.000
_cell.angle_alpha   90.00
_cell.angle_beta   90.00
_cell.angle_gamma   90.00
#
_symmetry.space_group_name_H-M   'P 1'
#
loop_
_entity.id
_entity.type
_entity.pdbx_description
1 polymer ?
#
loop_
_entity_poly.entity_id
_entity_poly.type
_entity_poly.pdbx_seq_one_letter_code
_entity_poly.pdbx_strand_id
1 'polypeptide(L)'
;MDKRRVLALTAAAVFVFAACSGGATPTPGSQAPASVTPSTAASGGSEPPPSTSAEAASVRLQLQWAPQAQFAGYFAADKQGFFKAENLTVTMIPGGPTVVPQAEGTKPNGPEFTISWVPKVLEAREGGSDLIDVAQIFQRSGTLSVTWKSDGIDDPCKLAGKKVGVWDFGNEFEVTAGLLTCGLTPGLENGGDATKQYQKVIQEFNMNAFLSKEITAAEAMIYNEYAQVLEAQDPATGELYKPDQLNVINWNDYRVAMLQDAIFARRAWLDQGTNKDIAVRFIRASLKGWIYCRDHPDDCVQYTTEAGSQLGAGHQKWMMNEVNALVWPSPVGVGMIDPVFWQQTVKVATNGKVIKNLPSIDAYTTDLVKEALTGIEGDLKAPDYKKGTVEVTPGGN
;
A
#
# COMPACT_ATOMS: atom_id res chain seq x y z
N MET A 1 -36.01 -34.00 15.53
CA MET A 1 -35.59 -35.39 15.41
C MET A 1 -34.50 -35.42 14.36
N ASP A 2 -33.22 -35.64 14.58
CA ASP A 2 -32.52 -36.35 15.62
C ASP A 2 -31.10 -35.77 15.83
N LYS A 3 -30.64 -35.76 17.05
CA LYS A 3 -29.33 -35.31 17.50
C LYS A 3 -28.31 -36.45 17.34
N ARG A 4 -27.12 -36.18 16.82
CA ARG A 4 -25.93 -36.99 17.19
C ARG A 4 -24.71 -36.09 17.46
N ARG A 5 -24.32 -36.11 18.70
CA ARG A 5 -23.05 -35.62 19.27
C ARG A 5 -21.97 -36.65 18.96
N VAL A 6 -20.79 -36.16 18.61
CA VAL A 6 -19.54 -36.98 18.70
C VAL A 6 -18.53 -36.18 19.53
N LEU A 7 -18.03 -36.86 20.55
CA LEU A 7 -17.10 -36.41 21.57
C LEU A 7 -15.66 -36.32 21.03
N ALA A 8 -14.95 -35.31 21.49
CA ALA A 8 -13.51 -35.16 21.38
C ALA A 8 -12.77 -36.03 22.39
N LEU A 9 -11.65 -36.62 21.99
CA LEU A 9 -10.65 -37.19 22.90
C LEU A 9 -9.35 -36.39 22.74
N THR A 10 -8.94 -35.80 23.86
CA THR A 10 -7.64 -35.18 24.12
C THR A 10 -6.61 -36.26 24.43
N ALA A 11 -5.41 -36.17 23.87
CA ALA A 11 -4.23 -36.85 24.35
C ALA A 11 -3.10 -35.86 24.57
N ALA A 12 -2.75 -35.65 25.83
CA ALA A 12 -1.59 -34.90 26.26
C ALA A 12 -0.39 -35.86 26.35
N ALA A 13 0.74 -35.47 25.75
CA ALA A 13 2.03 -36.13 25.95
C ALA A 13 2.98 -35.16 26.67
N VAL A 14 3.34 -35.52 27.88
CA VAL A 14 4.35 -34.86 28.72
C VAL A 14 5.68 -35.54 28.44
N PHE A 15 6.72 -34.78 28.09
CA PHE A 15 8.10 -35.24 28.12
C PHE A 15 8.89 -34.49 29.18
N VAL A 16 9.30 -35.24 30.20
CA VAL A 16 10.26 -34.86 31.24
C VAL A 16 11.65 -35.28 30.79
N PHE A 17 12.62 -34.40 30.78
CA PHE A 17 14.04 -34.78 30.76
C PHE A 17 14.77 -34.18 31.95
N ALA A 18 15.40 -35.10 32.67
CA ALA A 18 16.13 -34.90 33.88
C ALA A 18 17.54 -34.35 33.66
N ALA A 19 18.02 -33.59 34.61
CA ALA A 19 19.36 -33.06 34.73
C ALA A 19 20.39 -34.15 35.06
N CYS A 20 21.62 -33.97 34.57
CA CYS A 20 22.81 -34.56 35.21
C CYS A 20 23.90 -33.49 35.35
N SER A 21 24.29 -33.31 36.55
CA SER A 21 25.38 -32.51 37.07
C SER A 21 26.76 -33.16 36.84
N GLY A 22 27.78 -32.36 36.63
CA GLY A 22 29.18 -32.80 36.70
C GLY A 22 30.08 -31.62 36.98
N GLY A 23 30.48 -31.49 38.26
CA GLY A 23 31.43 -30.47 38.72
C GLY A 23 32.86 -30.90 38.58
N ALA A 24 33.77 -29.94 38.49
CA ALA A 24 35.19 -30.08 38.87
C ALA A 24 35.73 -28.74 39.32
N THR A 25 36.33 -28.76 40.51
CA THR A 25 36.90 -27.67 41.27
C THR A 25 38.43 -27.47 40.96
N PRO A 26 39.06 -26.42 41.46
CA PRO A 26 40.22 -25.74 40.88
C PRO A 26 41.53 -26.09 41.56
N THR A 27 42.66 -25.66 40.99
CA THR A 27 43.89 -25.44 41.78
C THR A 27 44.80 -24.37 41.13
N PRO A 28 45.67 -23.72 41.92
CA PRO A 28 46.03 -22.34 41.82
C PRO A 28 47.54 -22.11 41.44
N GLY A 29 47.85 -20.84 41.19
CA GLY A 29 49.22 -20.33 41.41
C GLY A 29 49.90 -19.67 40.21
N SER A 30 50.14 -18.41 40.23
CA SER A 30 51.48 -17.86 40.58
C SER A 30 51.46 -16.34 40.48
N GLN A 31 52.13 -15.69 41.46
CA GLN A 31 52.24 -14.25 41.65
C GLN A 31 53.33 -13.62 40.78
N ALA A 32 53.05 -12.38 40.34
CA ALA A 32 53.76 -11.11 40.28
C ALA A 32 55.18 -11.02 39.71
N PRO A 33 55.64 -9.84 39.20
CA PRO A 33 55.69 -8.61 39.99
C PRO A 33 55.27 -7.30 39.27
N ALA A 34 55.09 -6.27 40.09
CA ALA A 34 54.75 -4.91 39.78
C ALA A 34 55.87 -4.12 39.06
N SER A 35 55.48 -3.17 38.20
CA SER A 35 56.30 -2.05 37.82
C SER A 35 55.51 -0.80 37.48
N VAL A 36 55.68 0.16 38.33
CA VAL A 36 55.55 1.63 38.29
C VAL A 36 54.90 2.38 37.13
N THR A 37 54.00 3.24 37.54
CA THR A 37 53.34 4.34 36.84
C THR A 37 54.28 5.36 36.22
N PRO A 38 53.83 6.10 35.18
CA PRO A 38 53.70 7.54 35.33
C PRO A 38 52.30 8.07 35.00
N SER A 39 51.89 8.96 35.88
CA SER A 39 50.75 9.84 35.78
C SER A 39 50.84 10.73 34.53
N THR A 40 49.82 10.71 33.69
CA THR A 40 49.55 11.79 32.74
C THR A 40 48.10 12.23 32.86
N ALA A 41 47.95 13.54 32.87
CA ALA A 41 46.77 14.29 33.17
C ALA A 41 45.50 13.84 32.38
N ALA A 42 44.38 13.74 33.08
CA ALA A 42 43.04 13.58 32.53
C ALA A 42 42.71 14.83 31.70
N SER A 43 42.68 14.66 30.39
CA SER A 43 41.94 15.55 29.52
C SER A 43 40.47 15.15 29.62
N GLY A 44 39.65 16.00 30.20
CA GLY A 44 38.18 15.78 30.30
C GLY A 44 37.58 15.77 28.89
N GLY A 45 37.43 14.59 28.32
CA GLY A 45 36.55 14.37 27.20
C GLY A 45 35.09 14.39 27.77
N SER A 46 34.34 15.40 27.42
CA SER A 46 32.88 15.39 27.62
C SER A 46 32.33 14.19 26.85
N GLU A 47 31.88 13.18 27.59
CA GLU A 47 31.10 12.10 27.05
C GLU A 47 29.87 12.73 26.42
N PRO A 48 29.53 12.43 25.14
CA PRO A 48 28.28 12.94 24.55
C PRO A 48 27.14 12.46 25.44
N PRO A 49 26.11 13.29 25.67
CA PRO A 49 24.97 12.92 26.50
C PRO A 49 24.41 11.61 25.97
N PRO A 50 23.95 10.68 26.84
CA PRO A 50 23.38 9.42 26.39
C PRO A 50 22.22 9.76 25.45
N SER A 51 22.28 9.24 24.25
CA SER A 51 21.16 9.26 23.32
C SER A 51 19.99 8.62 24.06
N THR A 52 19.01 9.43 24.45
CA THR A 52 17.77 8.90 25.05
C THR A 52 17.14 8.05 23.98
N SER A 53 17.21 6.73 24.13
CA SER A 53 16.53 5.79 23.24
C SER A 53 15.05 6.18 23.24
N ALA A 54 14.48 6.39 22.05
CA ALA A 54 13.09 6.73 21.92
C ALA A 54 12.22 5.69 22.65
N GLU A 55 11.17 6.13 23.33
CA GLU A 55 10.26 5.27 24.09
C GLU A 55 9.63 4.22 23.17
N ALA A 56 9.53 2.97 23.64
CA ALA A 56 8.88 1.89 22.91
C ALA A 56 7.39 2.18 22.72
N ALA A 57 6.88 1.96 21.51
CA ALA A 57 5.48 2.17 21.21
C ALA A 57 4.89 1.03 20.37
N SER A 58 3.59 0.79 20.54
CA SER A 58 2.81 -0.15 19.73
C SER A 58 1.79 0.63 18.90
N VAL A 59 1.75 0.38 17.62
CA VAL A 59 0.83 1.03 16.67
C VAL A 59 0.20 0.00 15.73
N ARG A 60 -0.96 0.37 15.17
CA ARG A 60 -1.69 -0.45 14.20
C ARG A 60 -1.70 0.27 12.86
N LEU A 61 -1.50 -0.51 11.78
CA LEU A 61 -1.61 -0.06 10.41
C LEU A 61 -2.77 -0.79 9.72
N GLN A 62 -3.83 -0.08 9.38
CA GLN A 62 -4.89 -0.60 8.52
C GLN A 62 -4.43 -0.58 7.06
N LEU A 63 -4.34 -1.75 6.43
CA LEU A 63 -4.08 -1.85 5.00
C LEU A 63 -5.34 -1.51 4.19
N GLN A 64 -5.16 -0.98 3.00
CA GLN A 64 -6.27 -0.69 2.07
C GLN A 64 -6.97 -1.95 1.60
N TRP A 65 -6.25 -3.05 1.44
CA TRP A 65 -6.70 -4.31 0.88
C TRP A 65 -6.11 -5.51 1.63
N ALA A 66 -6.42 -6.72 1.18
CA ALA A 66 -5.78 -7.94 1.63
C ALA A 66 -4.26 -7.90 1.39
N PRO A 67 -3.45 -8.67 2.12
CA PRO A 67 -2.00 -8.69 1.93
C PRO A 67 -1.62 -9.01 0.48
N GLN A 68 -0.87 -8.11 -0.14
CA GLN A 68 -0.35 -8.22 -1.50
C GLN A 68 0.82 -7.24 -1.69
N ALA A 69 1.56 -7.33 -2.80
CA ALA A 69 2.77 -6.52 -3.03
C ALA A 69 2.50 -5.00 -3.08
N GLN A 70 1.24 -4.58 -3.19
CA GLN A 70 0.80 -3.20 -2.94
C GLN A 70 1.28 -2.65 -1.60
N PHE A 71 1.51 -3.52 -0.61
CA PHE A 71 1.93 -3.15 0.76
C PHE A 71 3.33 -3.67 1.10
N ALA A 72 4.08 -4.13 0.12
CA ALA A 72 5.36 -4.81 0.31
C ALA A 72 6.37 -4.02 1.14
N GLY A 73 6.40 -2.69 1.00
CA GLY A 73 7.30 -1.83 1.79
C GLY A 73 7.07 -1.93 3.30
N TYR A 74 5.82 -2.13 3.73
CA TYR A 74 5.52 -2.31 5.16
C TYR A 74 5.93 -3.70 5.65
N PHE A 75 5.72 -4.74 4.84
CA PHE A 75 6.18 -6.10 5.15
C PHE A 75 7.71 -6.15 5.21
N ALA A 76 8.38 -5.47 4.29
CA ALA A 76 9.84 -5.34 4.30
C ALA A 76 10.32 -4.57 5.54
N ALA A 77 9.63 -3.50 5.94
CA ALA A 77 9.98 -2.75 7.15
C ALA A 77 9.93 -3.60 8.43
N ASP A 78 8.97 -4.51 8.50
CA ASP A 78 8.86 -5.48 9.60
C ASP A 78 9.96 -6.55 9.51
N LYS A 79 10.09 -7.23 8.37
CA LYS A 79 11.04 -8.33 8.15
C LYS A 79 12.49 -7.91 8.26
N GLN A 80 12.85 -6.71 7.79
CA GLN A 80 14.18 -6.14 7.90
C GLN A 80 14.45 -5.52 9.29
N GLY A 81 13.44 -5.53 10.17
CA GLY A 81 13.57 -5.00 11.52
C GLY A 81 13.63 -3.47 11.59
N PHE A 82 13.20 -2.74 10.54
CA PHE A 82 13.25 -1.27 10.55
C PHE A 82 12.28 -0.69 11.57
N PHE A 83 11.10 -1.28 11.78
CA PHE A 83 10.19 -0.88 12.86
C PHE A 83 10.82 -1.14 14.23
N LYS A 84 11.45 -2.30 14.42
CA LYS A 84 12.13 -2.64 15.68
C LYS A 84 13.30 -1.70 15.98
N ALA A 85 14.07 -1.28 14.96
CA ALA A 85 15.15 -0.33 15.10
C ALA A 85 14.67 1.07 15.56
N GLU A 86 13.42 1.40 15.28
CA GLU A 86 12.74 2.62 15.74
C GLU A 86 11.97 2.40 17.08
N ASN A 87 12.20 1.29 17.77
CA ASN A 87 11.44 0.89 18.99
C ASN A 87 9.92 0.84 18.79
N LEU A 88 9.48 0.37 17.61
CA LEU A 88 8.06 0.21 17.27
C LEU A 88 7.68 -1.27 17.16
N THR A 89 6.51 -1.61 17.70
CA THR A 89 5.79 -2.83 17.38
C THR A 89 4.60 -2.47 16.52
N VAL A 90 4.58 -2.93 15.26
CA VAL A 90 3.53 -2.59 14.30
C VAL A 90 2.64 -3.81 14.07
N THR A 91 1.33 -3.64 14.27
CA THR A 91 0.33 -4.65 13.89
C THR A 91 -0.34 -4.23 12.60
N MET A 92 -0.13 -4.99 11.53
CA MET A 92 -0.79 -4.76 10.26
C MET A 92 -2.16 -5.43 10.26
N ILE A 93 -3.22 -4.66 9.98
CA ILE A 93 -4.61 -5.11 9.92
C ILE A 93 -4.99 -5.25 8.44
N PRO A 94 -5.29 -6.44 7.95
CA PRO A 94 -5.70 -6.63 6.57
C PRO A 94 -6.98 -5.85 6.24
N GLY A 95 -7.03 -5.29 5.04
CA GLY A 95 -8.25 -4.83 4.42
C GLY A 95 -8.96 -5.95 3.65
N GLY A 96 -9.85 -5.57 2.73
CA GLY A 96 -10.58 -6.53 1.89
C GLY A 96 -11.90 -5.95 1.38
N PRO A 97 -12.73 -6.76 0.69
CA PRO A 97 -13.94 -6.30 0.00
C PRO A 97 -14.98 -5.61 0.89
N THR A 98 -15.00 -5.95 2.18
CA THR A 98 -15.98 -5.41 3.15
C THR A 98 -15.39 -4.36 4.09
N VAL A 99 -14.10 -4.01 3.91
CA VAL A 99 -13.41 -3.03 4.76
C VAL A 99 -13.31 -1.71 4.00
N VAL A 100 -13.74 -0.63 4.63
CA VAL A 100 -13.59 0.74 4.14
C VAL A 100 -12.50 1.41 5.00
N PRO A 101 -11.23 1.42 4.56
CA PRO A 101 -10.09 1.78 5.43
C PRO A 101 -10.19 3.17 6.03
N GLN A 102 -10.62 4.17 5.26
CA GLN A 102 -10.80 5.53 5.78
C GLN A 102 -11.89 5.60 6.86
N ALA A 103 -12.92 4.75 6.80
CA ALA A 103 -13.91 4.67 7.86
C ALA A 103 -13.34 4.02 9.12
N GLU A 104 -12.53 2.96 8.98
CA GLU A 104 -11.82 2.33 10.10
C GLU A 104 -10.86 3.32 10.75
N GLY A 105 -10.07 4.04 9.95
CA GLY A 105 -9.13 5.06 10.42
C GLY A 105 -9.79 6.23 11.15
N THR A 106 -11.03 6.58 10.79
CA THR A 106 -11.78 7.69 11.41
C THR A 106 -12.33 7.36 12.80
N LYS A 107 -12.47 6.09 13.16
CA LYS A 107 -13.00 5.68 14.48
C LYS A 107 -12.12 6.22 15.62
N PRO A 108 -12.70 6.69 16.73
CA PRO A 108 -11.91 7.22 17.86
C PRO A 108 -10.85 6.24 18.39
N ASN A 109 -11.17 4.95 18.41
CA ASN A 109 -10.24 3.85 18.79
C ASN A 109 -9.75 3.06 17.56
N GLY A 110 -9.83 3.65 16.39
CA GLY A 110 -9.33 3.06 15.14
C GLY A 110 -7.81 2.96 15.12
N PRO A 111 -7.25 2.33 14.09
CA PRO A 111 -5.80 2.20 13.93
C PRO A 111 -5.13 3.59 13.90
N GLU A 112 -3.89 3.64 14.36
CA GLU A 112 -3.09 4.87 14.42
C GLU A 112 -2.77 5.35 13.00
N PHE A 113 -2.51 4.40 12.10
CA PHE A 113 -2.23 4.65 10.69
C PHE A 113 -3.18 3.86 9.78
N THR A 114 -3.50 4.45 8.64
CA THR A 114 -4.41 3.85 7.65
C THR A 114 -3.87 4.11 6.26
N ILE A 115 -3.81 3.08 5.43
CA ILE A 115 -3.55 3.23 3.99
C ILE A 115 -4.87 3.44 3.28
N SER A 116 -4.96 4.48 2.51
CA SER A 116 -6.12 4.78 1.67
C SER A 116 -5.71 5.65 0.48
N TRP A 117 -6.65 5.87 -0.44
CA TRP A 117 -6.45 6.81 -1.53
C TRP A 117 -6.86 8.22 -1.12
N VAL A 118 -6.12 9.21 -1.59
CA VAL A 118 -6.37 10.61 -1.24
C VAL A 118 -7.83 11.03 -1.50
N PRO A 119 -8.45 10.79 -2.68
CA PRO A 119 -9.83 11.23 -2.93
C PRO A 119 -10.84 10.61 -1.97
N LYS A 120 -10.67 9.37 -1.54
CA LYS A 120 -11.54 8.71 -0.54
C LYS A 120 -11.46 9.40 0.82
N VAL A 121 -10.26 9.80 1.23
CA VAL A 121 -10.07 10.51 2.49
C VAL A 121 -10.57 11.95 2.39
N LEU A 122 -10.42 12.63 1.24
CA LEU A 122 -11.00 13.94 1.03
C LEU A 122 -12.53 13.93 1.15
N GLU A 123 -13.20 12.91 0.57
CA GLU A 123 -14.64 12.70 0.75
C GLU A 123 -15.01 12.44 2.22
N ALA A 124 -14.27 11.54 2.90
CA ALA A 124 -14.49 11.26 4.32
C ALA A 124 -14.30 12.52 5.19
N ARG A 125 -13.37 13.41 4.86
CA ARG A 125 -13.15 14.67 5.54
C ARG A 125 -14.33 15.63 5.38
N GLU A 126 -15.00 15.68 4.23
CA GLU A 126 -16.27 16.40 4.11
C GLU A 126 -17.36 15.84 5.03
N GLY A 127 -17.31 14.54 5.31
CA GLY A 127 -18.15 13.85 6.29
C GLY A 127 -17.73 14.03 7.76
N GLY A 128 -16.66 14.80 8.02
CA GLY A 128 -16.18 15.09 9.38
C GLY A 128 -15.00 14.24 9.86
N SER A 129 -14.37 13.43 9.01
CA SER A 129 -13.13 12.74 9.33
C SER A 129 -11.98 13.73 9.59
N ASP A 130 -11.14 13.45 10.57
CA ASP A 130 -9.94 14.22 10.89
C ASP A 130 -8.64 13.58 10.35
N LEU A 131 -8.76 12.57 9.48
CA LEU A 131 -7.62 11.94 8.83
C LEU A 131 -6.84 12.96 7.97
N ILE A 132 -5.53 12.97 8.11
CA ILE A 132 -4.62 13.77 7.30
C ILE A 132 -3.57 12.88 6.64
N ASP A 133 -3.18 13.21 5.41
CA ASP A 133 -2.08 12.55 4.73
C ASP A 133 -0.77 12.98 5.38
N VAL A 134 -0.02 12.01 5.90
CA VAL A 134 1.26 12.23 6.59
C VAL A 134 2.45 11.71 5.78
N ALA A 135 2.22 10.85 4.75
CA ALA A 135 3.24 10.44 3.80
C ALA A 135 2.61 9.84 2.54
N GLN A 136 2.87 10.42 1.38
CA GLN A 136 2.38 9.96 0.09
C GLN A 136 3.31 8.90 -0.49
N ILE A 137 2.87 7.66 -0.55
CA ILE A 137 3.68 6.55 -1.04
C ILE A 137 3.59 6.44 -2.57
N PHE A 138 2.39 6.24 -3.13
CA PHE A 138 2.24 6.19 -4.58
C PHE A 138 2.24 7.61 -5.15
N GLN A 139 3.18 7.86 -6.06
CA GLN A 139 3.34 9.15 -6.73
C GLN A 139 2.47 9.26 -8.00
N ARG A 140 1.79 8.18 -8.38
CA ARG A 140 0.96 8.04 -9.60
C ARG A 140 -0.24 7.16 -9.29
N SER A 141 -1.25 7.24 -10.15
CA SER A 141 -2.38 6.32 -10.12
C SER A 141 -2.03 5.01 -10.85
N GLY A 142 -2.48 3.91 -10.27
CA GLY A 142 -2.47 2.60 -10.91
C GLY A 142 -3.78 2.24 -11.61
N THR A 143 -4.79 3.12 -11.57
CA THR A 143 -6.12 2.84 -12.14
C THR A 143 -6.11 2.88 -13.67
N LEU A 144 -6.68 1.86 -14.26
CA LEU A 144 -6.90 1.71 -15.70
C LEU A 144 -8.38 1.44 -15.97
N SER A 145 -8.81 1.67 -17.24
CA SER A 145 -9.93 0.96 -17.82
C SER A 145 -9.42 0.11 -18.97
N VAL A 146 -9.76 -1.19 -18.95
CA VAL A 146 -9.32 -2.17 -19.94
C VAL A 146 -10.49 -2.52 -20.85
N THR A 147 -10.25 -2.57 -22.16
CA THR A 147 -11.21 -2.98 -23.18
C THR A 147 -10.58 -3.99 -24.12
N TRP A 148 -11.38 -4.79 -24.81
CA TRP A 148 -10.87 -5.64 -25.88
C TRP A 148 -10.54 -4.81 -27.11
N LYS A 149 -9.38 -5.05 -27.70
CA LYS A 149 -8.95 -4.35 -28.93
C LYS A 149 -9.90 -4.57 -30.09
N SER A 150 -10.52 -5.75 -30.14
CA SER A 150 -11.56 -6.09 -31.13
C SER A 150 -12.78 -5.16 -31.09
N ASP A 151 -13.04 -4.52 -29.96
CA ASP A 151 -14.18 -3.62 -29.78
C ASP A 151 -13.91 -2.21 -30.28
N GLY A 152 -12.63 -1.90 -30.60
CA GLY A 152 -12.20 -0.60 -31.13
C GLY A 152 -12.31 0.57 -30.15
N ILE A 153 -12.40 0.27 -28.85
CA ILE A 153 -12.55 1.27 -27.79
C ILE A 153 -11.18 1.52 -27.17
N ASP A 154 -10.46 2.51 -27.67
CA ASP A 154 -9.11 2.93 -27.26
C ASP A 154 -9.10 4.33 -26.62
N ASP A 155 -10.27 4.95 -26.47
CA ASP A 155 -10.47 6.28 -25.93
C ASP A 155 -11.70 6.29 -25.00
N PRO A 156 -11.66 6.97 -23.82
CA PRO A 156 -12.77 6.96 -22.88
C PRO A 156 -14.08 7.48 -23.46
N CYS A 157 -14.06 8.41 -24.41
CA CYS A 157 -15.26 8.96 -25.00
C CYS A 157 -16.04 7.96 -25.87
N LYS A 158 -15.36 6.88 -26.32
CA LYS A 158 -16.00 5.77 -27.05
C LYS A 158 -16.81 4.84 -26.13
N LEU A 159 -16.80 5.06 -24.82
CA LEU A 159 -17.59 4.32 -23.83
C LEU A 159 -19.05 4.80 -23.73
N ALA A 160 -19.45 5.79 -24.53
CA ALA A 160 -20.87 6.18 -24.69
C ALA A 160 -21.72 4.96 -25.09
N GLY A 161 -22.81 4.73 -24.40
CA GLY A 161 -23.72 3.61 -24.64
C GLY A 161 -23.19 2.24 -24.21
N LYS A 162 -22.05 2.15 -23.53
CA LYS A 162 -21.41 0.89 -23.16
C LYS A 162 -21.61 0.55 -21.69
N LYS A 163 -21.38 -0.73 -21.35
CA LYS A 163 -21.30 -1.22 -19.97
C LYS A 163 -19.89 -1.02 -19.45
N VAL A 164 -19.75 -0.19 -18.43
CA VAL A 164 -18.46 0.11 -17.78
C VAL A 164 -18.49 -0.48 -16.38
N GLY A 165 -17.64 -1.47 -16.16
CA GLY A 165 -17.40 -2.06 -14.85
C GLY A 165 -16.54 -1.13 -14.01
N VAL A 166 -16.94 -0.96 -12.76
CA VAL A 166 -16.22 -0.20 -11.74
C VAL A 166 -16.44 -0.84 -10.38
N TRP A 167 -15.60 -0.50 -9.40
CA TRP A 167 -15.87 -0.85 -8.01
C TRP A 167 -16.59 0.28 -7.29
N ASP A 168 -17.15 -0.04 -6.10
CA ASP A 168 -17.76 0.97 -5.21
C ASP A 168 -16.78 1.49 -4.14
N PHE A 169 -17.30 2.32 -3.23
CA PHE A 169 -16.59 2.87 -2.06
C PHE A 169 -15.42 3.79 -2.40
N GLY A 170 -15.57 4.53 -3.50
CA GLY A 170 -14.60 5.53 -3.95
C GLY A 170 -13.48 4.97 -4.84
N ASN A 171 -13.52 3.69 -5.18
CA ASN A 171 -12.60 3.15 -6.17
C ASN A 171 -12.91 3.70 -7.57
N GLU A 172 -14.19 3.90 -7.90
CA GLU A 172 -14.71 4.37 -9.18
C GLU A 172 -14.47 5.87 -9.47
N PHE A 173 -13.97 6.64 -8.49
CA PHE A 173 -13.92 8.09 -8.62
C PHE A 173 -13.13 8.57 -9.82
N GLU A 174 -11.99 7.94 -10.10
CA GLU A 174 -11.11 8.32 -11.20
C GLU A 174 -11.72 7.99 -12.56
N VAL A 175 -12.30 6.80 -12.71
CA VAL A 175 -13.01 6.38 -13.92
C VAL A 175 -14.20 7.29 -14.19
N THR A 176 -15.00 7.57 -13.17
CA THR A 176 -16.19 8.42 -13.28
C THR A 176 -15.82 9.85 -13.64
N ALA A 177 -14.79 10.42 -12.99
CA ALA A 177 -14.29 11.75 -13.30
C ALA A 177 -13.71 11.82 -14.73
N GLY A 178 -13.02 10.77 -15.17
CA GLY A 178 -12.49 10.67 -16.52
C GLY A 178 -13.60 10.64 -17.57
N LEU A 179 -14.62 9.81 -17.39
CA LEU A 179 -15.77 9.74 -18.30
C LEU A 179 -16.56 11.04 -18.35
N LEU A 180 -16.63 11.76 -17.22
CA LEU A 180 -17.27 13.08 -17.17
C LEU A 180 -16.55 14.11 -18.04
N THR A 181 -15.24 14.00 -18.27
CA THR A 181 -14.52 14.89 -19.21
C THR A 181 -14.98 14.72 -20.65
N CYS A 182 -15.52 13.56 -21.00
CA CYS A 182 -16.18 13.27 -22.28
C CYS A 182 -17.65 13.67 -22.30
N GLY A 183 -18.19 14.26 -21.20
CA GLY A 183 -19.60 14.55 -21.06
C GLY A 183 -20.45 13.30 -20.80
N LEU A 184 -19.83 12.17 -20.44
CA LEU A 184 -20.51 10.92 -20.16
C LEU A 184 -20.86 10.81 -18.66
N THR A 185 -22.10 10.47 -18.38
CA THR A 185 -22.61 10.23 -17.03
C THR A 185 -23.18 8.81 -16.91
N PRO A 186 -23.18 8.19 -15.70
CA PRO A 186 -23.88 6.94 -15.51
C PRO A 186 -25.41 7.14 -15.62
N GLY A 187 -26.15 6.07 -15.88
CA GLY A 187 -27.62 6.08 -15.88
C GLY A 187 -28.28 5.52 -17.13
N LEU A 188 -27.52 4.95 -18.05
CA LEU A 188 -28.06 4.34 -19.27
C LEU A 188 -29.05 3.20 -18.97
N GLU A 189 -28.83 2.47 -17.91
CA GLU A 189 -29.70 1.37 -17.43
C GLU A 189 -31.14 1.84 -17.09
N ASN A 190 -31.34 3.13 -16.87
CA ASN A 190 -32.61 3.75 -16.56
C ASN A 190 -33.34 4.32 -17.82
N GLY A 191 -32.93 3.90 -19.03
CA GLY A 191 -33.49 4.39 -20.28
C GLY A 191 -32.93 5.73 -20.74
N GLY A 192 -31.71 6.02 -20.37
CA GLY A 192 -31.01 7.26 -20.70
C GLY A 192 -30.54 7.37 -22.14
N ASP A 193 -29.90 8.50 -22.47
CA ASP A 193 -29.33 8.81 -23.78
C ASP A 193 -27.98 8.11 -23.97
N ALA A 194 -27.94 7.09 -24.82
CA ALA A 194 -26.73 6.32 -25.09
C ALA A 194 -25.57 7.15 -25.74
N THR A 195 -25.85 8.36 -26.20
CA THR A 195 -24.79 9.27 -26.72
C THR A 195 -24.12 10.09 -25.61
N LYS A 196 -24.72 10.13 -24.42
CA LYS A 196 -24.29 10.94 -23.27
C LYS A 196 -24.12 10.14 -21.99
N GLN A 197 -24.51 8.89 -22.01
CA GLN A 197 -24.51 8.05 -20.82
C GLN A 197 -23.85 6.70 -21.09
N TYR A 198 -23.36 6.09 -20.03
CA TYR A 198 -22.91 4.72 -19.97
C TYR A 198 -23.69 3.95 -18.90
N GLN A 199 -23.73 2.63 -19.01
CA GLN A 199 -24.24 1.77 -17.96
C GLN A 199 -23.12 1.50 -16.95
N LYS A 200 -23.25 2.05 -15.74
CA LYS A 200 -22.35 1.70 -14.61
C LYS A 200 -22.70 0.30 -14.12
N VAL A 201 -21.72 -0.59 -14.09
CA VAL A 201 -21.86 -1.95 -13.57
C VAL A 201 -20.87 -2.12 -12.42
N ILE A 202 -21.37 -2.52 -11.26
CA ILE A 202 -20.47 -2.86 -10.14
C ILE A 202 -19.88 -4.24 -10.44
N GLN A 203 -18.58 -4.27 -10.64
CA GLN A 203 -17.82 -5.50 -10.89
C GLN A 203 -17.27 -6.09 -9.59
N GLU A 204 -17.08 -7.39 -9.57
CA GLU A 204 -16.34 -8.06 -8.50
C GLU A 204 -14.85 -7.74 -8.59
N PHE A 205 -14.09 -8.05 -7.52
CA PHE A 205 -12.64 -7.85 -7.48
C PHE A 205 -11.88 -8.96 -8.23
N ASN A 206 -12.34 -9.24 -9.45
CA ASN A 206 -11.75 -10.15 -10.41
C ASN A 206 -12.16 -9.71 -11.82
N MET A 207 -11.62 -10.36 -12.84
CA MET A 207 -11.88 -10.00 -14.24
C MET A 207 -12.90 -10.90 -14.94
N ASN A 208 -13.69 -11.72 -14.22
CA ASN A 208 -14.60 -12.67 -14.83
C ASN A 208 -15.67 -12.00 -15.74
N ALA A 209 -16.29 -10.91 -15.28
CA ALA A 209 -17.28 -10.17 -16.07
C ALA A 209 -16.68 -9.56 -17.35
N PHE A 210 -15.40 -9.19 -17.34
CA PHE A 210 -14.69 -8.70 -18.51
C PHE A 210 -14.32 -9.85 -19.46
N LEU A 211 -13.76 -10.94 -18.93
CA LEU A 211 -13.39 -12.12 -19.71
C LEU A 211 -14.61 -12.79 -20.37
N SER A 212 -15.76 -12.81 -19.70
CA SER A 212 -17.03 -13.30 -20.25
C SER A 212 -17.74 -12.30 -21.18
N LYS A 213 -17.19 -11.09 -21.35
CA LYS A 213 -17.76 -9.99 -22.14
C LYS A 213 -19.14 -9.49 -21.63
N GLU A 214 -19.43 -9.67 -20.36
CA GLU A 214 -20.62 -9.10 -19.72
C GLU A 214 -20.52 -7.59 -19.59
N ILE A 215 -19.29 -7.06 -19.43
CA ILE A 215 -18.96 -5.64 -19.44
C ILE A 215 -18.02 -5.34 -20.61
N THR A 216 -18.13 -4.12 -21.15
CA THR A 216 -17.31 -3.68 -22.30
C THR A 216 -15.96 -3.14 -21.85
N ALA A 217 -15.93 -2.40 -20.75
CA ALA A 217 -14.72 -1.91 -20.10
C ALA A 217 -14.71 -2.36 -18.65
N ALA A 218 -13.56 -2.73 -18.13
CA ALA A 218 -13.36 -3.06 -16.73
C ALA A 218 -12.42 -2.07 -16.07
N GLU A 219 -12.74 -1.59 -14.89
CA GLU A 219 -11.77 -0.96 -14.01
C GLU A 219 -10.76 -2.01 -13.57
N ALA A 220 -9.48 -1.66 -13.61
CA ALA A 220 -8.39 -2.55 -13.26
C ALA A 220 -7.22 -1.75 -12.67
N MET A 221 -6.58 -2.29 -11.65
CA MET A 221 -5.28 -1.78 -11.23
C MET A 221 -4.19 -2.37 -12.14
N ILE A 222 -3.29 -1.52 -12.61
CA ILE A 222 -2.16 -1.96 -13.46
C ILE A 222 -1.34 -3.06 -12.79
N TYR A 223 -1.27 -3.04 -11.47
CA TYR A 223 -0.50 -3.99 -10.69
C TYR A 223 -1.28 -5.27 -10.32
N ASN A 224 -2.61 -5.30 -10.45
CA ASN A 224 -3.45 -6.42 -10.01
C ASN A 224 -4.35 -6.94 -11.14
N GLU A 225 -5.54 -6.37 -11.36
CA GLU A 225 -6.54 -6.93 -12.28
C GLU A 225 -6.08 -6.97 -13.73
N TYR A 226 -5.24 -6.02 -14.16
CA TYR A 226 -4.65 -6.09 -15.49
C TYR A 226 -3.79 -7.35 -15.67
N ALA A 227 -3.01 -7.73 -14.66
CA ALA A 227 -2.28 -9.00 -14.68
C ALA A 227 -3.22 -10.20 -14.71
N GLN A 228 -4.32 -10.19 -13.95
CA GLN A 228 -5.29 -11.30 -13.96
C GLN A 228 -5.86 -11.56 -15.36
N VAL A 229 -6.03 -10.54 -16.21
CA VAL A 229 -6.42 -10.74 -17.63
C VAL A 229 -5.31 -11.45 -18.39
N LEU A 230 -4.06 -11.02 -18.22
CA LEU A 230 -2.91 -11.61 -18.92
C LEU A 230 -2.58 -13.03 -18.43
N GLU A 231 -2.90 -13.34 -17.18
CA GLU A 231 -2.72 -14.66 -16.55
C GLU A 231 -3.84 -15.65 -16.91
N ALA A 232 -4.94 -15.14 -17.48
CA ALA A 232 -6.06 -15.96 -17.91
C ALA A 232 -5.78 -16.60 -19.28
N GLN A 233 -6.27 -17.82 -19.48
CA GLN A 233 -6.21 -18.51 -20.77
C GLN A 233 -7.46 -18.22 -21.60
N ASP A 234 -7.26 -17.92 -22.88
CA ASP A 234 -8.34 -17.86 -23.85
C ASP A 234 -8.92 -19.30 -24.03
N PRO A 235 -10.21 -19.52 -23.71
CA PRO A 235 -10.81 -20.83 -23.83
C PRO A 235 -10.86 -21.38 -25.28
N ALA A 236 -10.70 -20.52 -26.29
CA ALA A 236 -10.69 -20.94 -27.69
C ALA A 236 -9.35 -21.48 -28.15
N THR A 237 -8.22 -20.96 -27.59
CA THR A 237 -6.87 -21.31 -28.02
C THR A 237 -6.07 -22.07 -26.96
N GLY A 238 -6.43 -21.92 -25.69
CA GLY A 238 -5.67 -22.41 -24.52
C GLY A 238 -4.42 -21.58 -24.20
N GLU A 239 -4.14 -20.51 -24.98
CA GLU A 239 -3.01 -19.61 -24.74
C GLU A 239 -3.41 -18.48 -23.77
N LEU A 240 -2.43 -17.87 -23.10
CA LEU A 240 -2.64 -16.66 -22.30
C LEU A 240 -3.04 -15.49 -23.18
N TYR A 241 -3.92 -14.62 -22.65
CA TYR A 241 -4.18 -13.34 -23.31
C TYR A 241 -2.92 -12.47 -23.33
N LYS A 242 -2.77 -11.69 -24.41
CA LYS A 242 -1.59 -10.87 -24.67
C LYS A 242 -1.96 -9.37 -24.62
N PRO A 243 -1.01 -8.50 -24.23
CA PRO A 243 -1.26 -7.05 -24.19
C PRO A 243 -1.76 -6.46 -25.52
N ASP A 244 -1.38 -7.03 -26.65
CA ASP A 244 -1.80 -6.57 -27.98
C ASP A 244 -3.26 -6.92 -28.34
N GLN A 245 -3.94 -7.75 -27.53
CA GLN A 245 -5.37 -8.04 -27.63
C GLN A 245 -6.25 -7.05 -26.84
N LEU A 246 -5.62 -6.17 -26.06
CA LEU A 246 -6.28 -5.22 -25.17
C LEU A 246 -6.01 -3.78 -25.59
N ASN A 247 -6.95 -2.88 -25.30
CA ASN A 247 -6.69 -1.45 -25.17
C ASN A 247 -6.67 -1.11 -23.68
N VAL A 248 -5.73 -0.26 -23.31
CA VAL A 248 -5.56 0.22 -21.94
C VAL A 248 -5.76 1.73 -21.92
N ILE A 249 -6.83 2.17 -21.27
CA ILE A 249 -7.07 3.57 -20.98
C ILE A 249 -6.40 3.85 -19.63
N ASN A 250 -5.22 4.46 -19.67
CA ASN A 250 -4.47 4.85 -18.48
C ASN A 250 -4.87 6.27 -18.08
N TRP A 251 -5.51 6.43 -16.94
CA TRP A 251 -6.05 7.72 -16.52
C TRP A 251 -4.99 8.79 -16.23
N ASN A 252 -3.72 8.40 -16.06
CA ASN A 252 -2.60 9.35 -16.01
C ASN A 252 -2.47 10.12 -17.33
N ASP A 253 -2.70 9.48 -18.49
CA ASP A 253 -2.56 10.08 -19.81
C ASP A 253 -3.66 11.12 -20.08
N TYR A 254 -4.80 10.99 -19.41
CA TYR A 254 -5.96 11.90 -19.55
C TYR A 254 -5.97 13.01 -18.48
N ARG A 255 -4.96 13.09 -17.61
CA ARG A 255 -4.83 14.08 -16.55
C ARG A 255 -6.01 14.07 -15.55
N VAL A 256 -6.61 12.93 -15.37
CA VAL A 256 -7.67 12.68 -14.37
C VAL A 256 -7.22 11.74 -13.26
N ALA A 257 -5.98 11.29 -13.33
CA ALA A 257 -5.38 10.49 -12.27
C ALA A 257 -5.34 11.27 -10.95
N MET A 258 -5.64 10.58 -9.87
CA MET A 258 -5.60 11.08 -8.50
C MET A 258 -4.57 10.32 -7.67
N LEU A 259 -4.03 10.96 -6.64
CA LEU A 259 -3.06 10.32 -5.73
C LEU A 259 -3.72 9.15 -4.98
N GLN A 260 -3.03 8.04 -5.01
CA GLN A 260 -3.47 6.79 -4.37
C GLN A 260 -2.64 6.53 -3.12
N ASP A 261 -2.50 5.31 -2.71
CA ASP A 261 -1.91 4.80 -1.47
C ASP A 261 -1.00 5.79 -0.72
N ALA A 262 -1.57 6.42 0.29
CA ALA A 262 -0.87 7.28 1.23
C ALA A 262 -1.07 6.77 2.66
N ILE A 263 -0.19 7.18 3.55
CA ILE A 263 -0.31 6.94 4.99
C ILE A 263 -1.12 8.08 5.60
N PHE A 264 -2.25 7.74 6.19
CA PHE A 264 -3.10 8.68 6.92
C PHE A 264 -3.04 8.42 8.42
N ALA A 265 -3.14 9.50 9.19
CA ALA A 265 -3.29 9.44 10.65
C ALA A 265 -4.36 10.44 11.09
N ARG A 266 -5.04 10.15 12.22
CA ARG A 266 -5.96 11.11 12.81
C ARG A 266 -5.20 12.29 13.41
N ARG A 267 -5.65 13.51 13.12
CA ARG A 267 -5.09 14.72 13.74
C ARG A 267 -5.23 14.68 15.26
N ALA A 268 -6.41 14.31 15.75
CA ALA A 268 -6.66 14.19 17.19
C ALA A 268 -5.70 13.22 17.90
N TRP A 269 -5.21 12.19 17.22
CA TRP A 269 -4.19 11.30 17.76
C TRP A 269 -2.79 11.92 17.67
N LEU A 270 -2.43 12.52 16.52
CA LEU A 270 -1.11 13.14 16.33
C LEU A 270 -0.82 14.27 17.34
N ASP A 271 -1.86 15.01 17.75
CA ASP A 271 -1.71 16.15 18.66
C ASP A 271 -1.59 15.72 20.15
N GLN A 272 -1.56 14.42 20.46
CA GLN A 272 -1.44 13.91 21.83
C GLN A 272 0.00 13.46 22.15
N GLY A 273 0.50 13.90 23.30
CA GLY A 273 1.76 13.42 23.87
C GLY A 273 2.94 13.39 22.86
N THR A 274 3.54 12.22 22.72
CA THR A 274 4.69 11.96 21.82
C THR A 274 4.27 11.36 20.47
N ASN A 275 2.99 11.38 20.11
CA ASN A 275 2.48 10.66 18.94
C ASN A 275 3.05 11.19 17.61
N LYS A 276 3.44 12.46 17.53
CA LYS A 276 4.16 12.98 16.35
C LYS A 276 5.54 12.32 16.18
N ASP A 277 6.27 12.11 17.28
CA ASP A 277 7.54 11.38 17.25
C ASP A 277 7.32 9.92 16.83
N ILE A 278 6.29 9.26 17.37
CA ILE A 278 5.89 7.90 16.95
C ILE A 278 5.58 7.87 15.45
N ALA A 279 4.87 8.86 14.94
CA ALA A 279 4.55 8.97 13.50
C ALA A 279 5.81 9.15 12.65
N VAL A 280 6.74 10.01 13.04
CA VAL A 280 8.02 10.20 12.35
C VAL A 280 8.81 8.89 12.28
N ARG A 281 8.91 8.16 13.39
CA ARG A 281 9.60 6.86 13.45
C ARG A 281 8.92 5.80 12.58
N PHE A 282 7.58 5.74 12.62
CA PHE A 282 6.81 4.83 11.79
C PHE A 282 6.99 5.13 10.29
N ILE A 283 6.90 6.40 9.90
CA ILE A 283 7.11 6.84 8.51
C ILE A 283 8.54 6.49 8.07
N ARG A 284 9.56 6.81 8.88
CA ARG A 284 10.96 6.50 8.56
C ARG A 284 11.20 5.03 8.31
N ALA A 285 10.71 4.17 9.18
CA ALA A 285 10.83 2.71 9.01
C ALA A 285 10.08 2.22 7.77
N SER A 286 8.88 2.73 7.51
CA SER A 286 8.08 2.39 6.33
C SER A 286 8.80 2.80 5.03
N LEU A 287 9.37 4.02 4.98
CA LEU A 287 10.10 4.49 3.81
C LEU A 287 11.39 3.68 3.55
N LYS A 288 12.10 3.26 4.61
CA LYS A 288 13.23 2.31 4.49
C LYS A 288 12.78 0.99 3.85
N GLY A 289 11.59 0.49 4.22
CA GLY A 289 11.01 -0.71 3.61
C GLY A 289 10.70 -0.52 2.12
N TRP A 290 10.16 0.62 1.71
CA TRP A 290 9.90 0.93 0.30
C TRP A 290 11.21 1.09 -0.51
N ILE A 291 12.25 1.70 0.06
CA ILE A 291 13.59 1.77 -0.55
C ILE A 291 14.16 0.37 -0.70
N TYR A 292 14.04 -0.47 0.33
CA TYR A 292 14.47 -1.87 0.26
C TYR A 292 13.78 -2.63 -0.86
N CYS A 293 12.45 -2.50 -1.01
CA CYS A 293 11.70 -3.17 -2.07
C CYS A 293 12.02 -2.66 -3.49
N ARG A 294 12.48 -1.41 -3.63
CA ARG A 294 13.02 -0.92 -4.89
C ARG A 294 14.26 -1.71 -5.30
N ASP A 295 15.16 -1.93 -4.34
CA ASP A 295 16.48 -2.49 -4.56
C ASP A 295 16.48 -4.03 -4.49
N HIS A 296 15.50 -4.63 -3.78
CA HIS A 296 15.35 -6.07 -3.53
C HIS A 296 13.89 -6.54 -3.78
N PRO A 297 13.37 -6.41 -5.01
CA PRO A 297 11.95 -6.70 -5.28
C PRO A 297 11.59 -8.18 -5.05
N ASP A 298 12.48 -9.12 -5.32
CA ASP A 298 12.21 -10.56 -5.13
C ASP A 298 12.06 -10.92 -3.63
N ASP A 299 12.86 -10.32 -2.74
CA ASP A 299 12.68 -10.49 -1.29
C ASP A 299 11.31 -9.95 -0.84
N CYS A 300 10.89 -8.82 -1.39
CA CYS A 300 9.61 -8.22 -1.06
C CYS A 300 8.41 -9.04 -1.57
N VAL A 301 8.55 -9.74 -2.69
CA VAL A 301 7.59 -10.75 -3.15
C VAL A 301 7.48 -11.89 -2.14
N GLN A 302 8.61 -12.39 -1.65
CA GLN A 302 8.63 -13.43 -0.62
C GLN A 302 7.92 -12.95 0.67
N TYR A 303 8.26 -11.76 1.17
CA TYR A 303 7.64 -11.19 2.39
C TYR A 303 6.13 -11.01 2.24
N THR A 304 5.69 -10.61 1.04
CA THR A 304 4.27 -10.50 0.72
C THR A 304 3.56 -11.86 0.78
N THR A 305 4.17 -12.88 0.22
CA THR A 305 3.64 -14.26 0.25
C THR A 305 3.55 -14.78 1.70
N GLU A 306 4.60 -14.55 2.49
CA GLU A 306 4.63 -14.90 3.91
C GLU A 306 3.60 -14.12 4.75
N ALA A 307 3.22 -12.91 4.34
CA ALA A 307 2.17 -12.12 4.96
C ALA A 307 0.74 -12.65 4.67
N GLY A 308 0.62 -13.67 3.83
CA GLY A 308 -0.65 -14.35 3.54
C GLY A 308 -1.36 -13.85 2.28
N SER A 309 -0.60 -13.48 1.24
CA SER A 309 -1.18 -13.18 -0.08
C SER A 309 -2.02 -14.36 -0.58
N GLN A 310 -3.20 -14.04 -1.14
CA GLN A 310 -4.11 -15.03 -1.73
C GLN A 310 -3.79 -15.32 -3.20
N LEU A 311 -2.97 -14.47 -3.85
CA LEU A 311 -2.55 -14.62 -5.24
C LEU A 311 -1.12 -15.18 -5.28
N GLY A 312 -0.81 -15.94 -6.31
CA GLY A 312 0.45 -16.67 -6.47
C GLY A 312 1.70 -15.77 -6.54
N ALA A 313 2.86 -16.39 -6.37
CA ALA A 313 4.13 -15.65 -6.35
C ALA A 313 4.43 -14.95 -7.69
N GLY A 314 4.05 -15.54 -8.82
CA GLY A 314 4.17 -14.93 -10.15
C GLY A 314 3.36 -13.64 -10.25
N HIS A 315 2.11 -13.66 -9.77
CA HIS A 315 1.27 -12.47 -9.70
C HIS A 315 1.89 -11.40 -8.78
N GLN A 316 2.38 -11.81 -7.59
CA GLN A 316 3.03 -10.86 -6.67
C GLN A 316 4.31 -10.26 -7.27
N LYS A 317 5.03 -11.00 -8.12
CA LYS A 317 6.19 -10.49 -8.84
C LYS A 317 5.80 -9.42 -9.88
N TRP A 318 4.73 -9.67 -10.66
CA TRP A 318 4.16 -8.63 -11.52
C TRP A 318 3.76 -7.41 -10.70
N MET A 319 2.98 -7.63 -9.63
CA MET A 319 2.50 -6.56 -8.78
C MET A 319 3.64 -5.72 -8.20
N MET A 320 4.70 -6.35 -7.68
CA MET A 320 5.85 -5.65 -7.12
C MET A 320 6.54 -4.75 -8.17
N ASN A 321 6.69 -5.25 -9.40
CA ASN A 321 7.29 -4.51 -10.50
C ASN A 321 6.46 -3.26 -10.87
N GLU A 322 5.13 -3.40 -10.94
CA GLU A 322 4.22 -2.29 -11.24
C GLU A 322 4.13 -1.29 -10.08
N VAL A 323 4.02 -1.78 -8.84
CA VAL A 323 3.97 -0.95 -7.63
C VAL A 323 5.24 -0.12 -7.46
N ASN A 324 6.41 -0.72 -7.67
CA ASN A 324 7.65 0.04 -7.68
C ASN A 324 7.60 1.21 -8.69
N ALA A 325 7.01 1.02 -9.87
CA ALA A 325 6.85 2.08 -10.85
C ALA A 325 5.81 3.15 -10.46
N LEU A 326 4.91 2.86 -9.52
CA LEU A 326 4.01 3.86 -8.94
C LEU A 326 4.69 4.68 -7.83
N VAL A 327 5.63 4.09 -7.10
CA VAL A 327 6.43 4.77 -6.08
C VAL A 327 7.59 5.55 -6.71
N TRP A 328 8.31 4.92 -7.65
CA TRP A 328 9.55 5.47 -8.23
C TRP A 328 9.40 5.83 -9.72
N PRO A 329 10.09 6.88 -10.17
CA PRO A 329 10.82 7.88 -9.39
C PRO A 329 9.88 8.73 -8.52
N SER A 330 10.36 9.19 -7.36
CA SER A 330 9.69 10.15 -6.47
C SER A 330 10.31 11.53 -6.65
N PRO A 331 9.77 12.42 -7.47
CA PRO A 331 10.46 13.65 -7.88
C PRO A 331 10.84 14.57 -6.72
N VAL A 332 10.00 14.61 -5.69
CA VAL A 332 10.20 15.44 -4.49
C VAL A 332 10.78 14.65 -3.30
N GLY A 333 10.99 13.35 -3.46
CA GLY A 333 11.45 12.41 -2.44
C GLY A 333 10.36 11.44 -2.02
N VAL A 334 10.74 10.20 -1.72
CA VAL A 334 9.80 9.15 -1.28
C VAL A 334 9.03 9.59 -0.04
N GLY A 335 7.73 9.33 -0.03
CA GLY A 335 6.83 9.76 1.04
C GLY A 335 6.39 11.21 0.97
N MET A 336 7.06 12.06 0.20
CA MET A 336 6.69 13.46 0.02
C MET A 336 5.51 13.62 -0.94
N ILE A 337 4.62 14.54 -0.63
CA ILE A 337 3.54 14.95 -1.54
C ILE A 337 4.11 15.93 -2.57
N ASP A 338 3.95 15.60 -3.86
CA ASP A 338 4.19 16.55 -4.94
C ASP A 338 2.99 17.54 -5.02
N PRO A 339 3.23 18.85 -4.83
CA PRO A 339 2.16 19.84 -4.86
C PRO A 339 1.38 19.87 -6.18
N VAL A 340 2.02 19.52 -7.29
CA VAL A 340 1.37 19.49 -8.62
C VAL A 340 0.34 18.37 -8.67
N PHE A 341 0.72 17.15 -8.24
CA PHE A 341 -0.20 16.01 -8.20
C PHE A 341 -1.28 16.16 -7.14
N TRP A 342 -0.98 16.81 -6.00
CA TRP A 342 -1.99 17.17 -5.02
C TRP A 342 -3.04 18.10 -5.62
N GLN A 343 -2.62 19.18 -6.28
CA GLN A 343 -3.54 20.12 -6.92
C GLN A 343 -4.36 19.46 -8.02
N GLN A 344 -3.75 18.56 -8.81
CA GLN A 344 -4.48 17.76 -9.81
C GLN A 344 -5.54 16.89 -9.14
N THR A 345 -5.19 16.15 -8.07
CA THR A 345 -6.12 15.30 -7.31
C THR A 345 -7.32 16.12 -6.80
N VAL A 346 -7.08 17.26 -6.16
CA VAL A 346 -8.13 18.14 -5.65
C VAL A 346 -9.02 18.66 -6.80
N LYS A 347 -8.41 19.09 -7.91
CA LYS A 347 -9.15 19.56 -9.08
C LYS A 347 -10.02 18.47 -9.68
N VAL A 348 -9.49 17.26 -9.85
CA VAL A 348 -10.22 16.13 -10.40
C VAL A 348 -11.35 15.70 -9.46
N ALA A 349 -11.08 15.60 -8.16
CA ALA A 349 -12.08 15.26 -7.16
C ALA A 349 -13.23 16.30 -7.11
N THR A 350 -12.91 17.59 -7.23
CA THR A 350 -13.93 18.67 -7.27
C THR A 350 -14.74 18.61 -8.57
N ASN A 351 -14.08 18.50 -9.73
CA ASN A 351 -14.74 18.45 -11.03
C ASN A 351 -15.58 17.17 -11.20
N GLY A 352 -15.08 16.06 -10.69
CA GLY A 352 -15.75 14.75 -10.65
C GLY A 352 -16.87 14.66 -9.61
N LYS A 353 -17.08 15.73 -8.82
CA LYS A 353 -18.10 15.81 -7.75
C LYS A 353 -17.89 14.78 -6.63
N VAL A 354 -16.66 14.32 -6.44
CA VAL A 354 -16.25 13.53 -5.29
C VAL A 354 -16.31 14.37 -4.02
N ILE A 355 -15.81 15.59 -4.11
CA ILE A 355 -15.90 16.59 -3.05
C ILE A 355 -16.63 17.86 -3.56
N LYS A 356 -17.34 18.54 -2.67
CA LYS A 356 -18.09 19.78 -2.96
C LYS A 356 -17.25 21.02 -2.69
N ASN A 357 -16.39 20.94 -1.67
CA ASN A 357 -15.57 22.04 -1.20
C ASN A 357 -14.09 21.73 -1.39
N LEU A 358 -13.27 22.75 -1.57
CA LEU A 358 -11.82 22.57 -1.54
C LEU A 358 -11.40 22.07 -0.15
N PRO A 359 -10.48 21.11 -0.08
CA PRO A 359 -9.99 20.61 1.20
C PRO A 359 -9.30 21.74 1.98
N SER A 360 -9.40 21.68 3.30
CA SER A 360 -8.66 22.59 4.17
C SER A 360 -7.15 22.39 3.99
N ILE A 361 -6.38 23.44 4.27
CA ILE A 361 -4.91 23.43 4.13
C ILE A 361 -4.22 22.33 4.96
N ASP A 362 -4.91 21.85 5.97
CA ASP A 362 -4.43 20.82 6.89
C ASP A 362 -4.86 19.39 6.48
N ALA A 363 -5.36 19.20 5.26
CA ALA A 363 -5.68 17.87 4.75
C ALA A 363 -4.44 17.00 4.56
N TYR A 364 -3.25 17.59 4.51
CA TYR A 364 -1.97 16.91 4.53
C TYR A 364 -0.93 17.69 5.32
N THR A 365 0.18 17.02 5.67
CA THR A 365 1.39 17.66 6.20
C THR A 365 2.64 17.01 5.58
N THR A 366 3.67 17.82 5.34
CA THR A 366 4.97 17.32 4.89
C THR A 366 6.02 17.33 5.99
N ASP A 367 5.69 17.84 7.17
CA ASP A 367 6.70 18.08 8.22
C ASP A 367 7.16 16.75 8.84
N LEU A 368 6.23 15.82 9.09
CA LEU A 368 6.57 14.49 9.65
C LEU A 368 7.46 13.70 8.68
N VAL A 369 7.13 13.72 7.38
CA VAL A 369 7.93 12.98 6.38
C VAL A 369 9.27 13.64 6.16
N LYS A 370 9.38 14.98 6.16
CA LYS A 370 10.69 15.68 6.10
C LYS A 370 11.58 15.27 7.25
N GLU A 371 11.06 15.24 8.47
CA GLU A 371 11.80 14.79 9.64
C GLU A 371 12.18 13.32 9.53
N ALA A 372 11.27 12.46 9.08
CA ALA A 372 11.54 11.04 8.84
C ALA A 372 12.69 10.83 7.85
N LEU A 373 12.73 11.60 6.76
CA LEU A 373 13.76 11.50 5.72
C LEU A 373 15.15 11.91 6.22
N THR A 374 15.29 12.75 7.25
CA THR A 374 16.60 13.12 7.80
C THR A 374 17.38 11.93 8.38
N GLY A 375 16.69 10.84 8.74
CA GLY A 375 17.30 9.60 9.24
C GLY A 375 17.47 8.51 8.18
N ILE A 376 17.36 8.84 6.90
CA ILE A 376 17.48 7.88 5.79
C ILE A 376 18.60 8.32 4.86
N GLU A 377 19.59 7.45 4.69
CA GLU A 377 20.69 7.64 3.75
C GLU A 377 20.35 7.05 2.37
N GLY A 378 21.00 7.53 1.30
CA GLY A 378 20.89 7.00 -0.05
C GLY A 378 19.98 7.80 -0.97
N ASP A 379 19.59 7.20 -2.10
CA ASP A 379 18.79 7.85 -3.13
C ASP A 379 17.29 7.80 -2.78
N LEU A 380 16.80 8.93 -2.33
CA LEU A 380 15.39 9.12 -1.92
C LEU A 380 14.46 9.44 -3.09
N LYS A 381 14.98 9.63 -4.30
CA LYS A 381 14.20 10.04 -5.47
C LYS A 381 14.18 9.01 -6.58
N ALA A 382 15.25 8.25 -6.74
CA ALA A 382 15.49 7.30 -7.80
C ALA A 382 15.12 7.86 -9.20
N PRO A 383 15.73 8.96 -9.66
CA PRO A 383 15.34 9.61 -10.91
C PRO A 383 15.56 8.72 -12.13
N ASP A 384 16.50 7.80 -12.05
CA ASP A 384 16.85 6.86 -13.10
C ASP A 384 16.14 5.51 -12.99
N TYR A 385 15.20 5.37 -12.05
CA TYR A 385 14.44 4.12 -11.89
C TYR A 385 13.71 3.75 -13.17
N LYS A 386 13.86 2.51 -13.57
CA LYS A 386 13.15 1.92 -14.72
C LYS A 386 12.48 0.62 -14.29
N LYS A 387 11.21 0.54 -14.59
CA LYS A 387 10.43 -0.69 -14.41
C LYS A 387 11.06 -1.84 -15.19
N GLY A 388 11.20 -2.98 -14.55
CA GLY A 388 11.64 -4.22 -15.19
C GLY A 388 10.57 -4.84 -16.08
N THR A 389 10.89 -5.97 -16.69
CA THR A 389 9.94 -6.83 -17.39
C THR A 389 9.71 -8.08 -16.55
N VAL A 390 8.44 -8.42 -16.35
CA VAL A 390 8.04 -9.66 -15.66
C VAL A 390 7.28 -10.53 -16.64
N GLU A 391 7.67 -11.78 -16.72
CA GLU A 391 6.96 -12.79 -17.51
C GLU A 391 5.67 -13.17 -16.76
N VAL A 392 4.56 -13.20 -17.49
CA VAL A 392 3.25 -13.58 -16.96
C VAL A 392 3.12 -15.10 -17.03
N THR A 393 2.68 -15.69 -15.93
CA THR A 393 2.48 -17.14 -15.82
C THR A 393 0.99 -17.48 -15.69
N PRO A 394 0.54 -18.66 -16.14
CA PRO A 394 -0.86 -19.05 -16.04
C PRO A 394 -1.36 -19.00 -14.59
N GLY A 395 -2.44 -18.22 -14.35
CA GLY A 395 -3.00 -18.07 -13.01
C GLY A 395 -2.09 -17.37 -12.00
N GLY A 396 -0.98 -16.73 -12.45
CA GLY A 396 -0.08 -15.98 -11.59
C GLY A 396 0.80 -16.85 -10.68
N ASN A 397 1.05 -18.09 -11.02
CA ASN A 397 1.82 -19.06 -10.22
C ASN A 397 3.28 -19.16 -10.64
#